data_e929e8493cc4884d48ee96e4541c7a08
#
_entry.id   e929e8493cc4884d48ee96e4541c7a08
#
_cell.length_a   1.000
_cell.length_b   1.000
_cell.length_c   1.000
_cell.angle_alpha   90.00
_cell.angle_beta   90.00
_cell.angle_gamma   90.00
#
_symmetry.space_group_name_H-M   'P 1'
#
loop_
_entity.id
_entity.type
_entity.pdbx_description
1 polymer ?
#
loop_
_entity_poly.entity_id
_entity_poly.type
_entity_poly.pdbx_seq_one_letter_code
_entity_poly.pdbx_strand_id
1 'polypeptide(L)'
;METSDLLSQVRKIEIKTRGLSNNIFAGEYHSAFKGRGMAFSFFLEYQYGDDVRDIDWNVTARFGKPYVKVFEEERELTVILMVDVSGSLDFGTAKQTKRQMVTEIAATLAFSAIQNNDKIGVIFFSDRVEKFIPPKKGRKHILHIIRELLNFTPTSQK
;
A
#
# COMPACT_ATOMS: atom_id res chain seq x y z
N MET A 1 -7.50 17.48 -22.55
CA MET A 1 -6.55 16.35 -22.62
C MET A 1 -7.29 15.17 -23.20
N GLU A 2 -6.84 14.62 -24.34
CA GLU A 2 -7.53 13.50 -24.97
C GLU A 2 -7.41 12.23 -24.11
N THR A 3 -8.45 11.42 -24.07
CA THR A 3 -8.52 10.21 -23.24
C THR A 3 -7.40 9.20 -23.54
N SER A 4 -6.92 9.15 -24.80
CA SER A 4 -5.79 8.32 -25.23
C SER A 4 -4.45 8.77 -24.63
N ASP A 5 -4.22 10.07 -24.56
CA ASP A 5 -2.98 10.66 -23.98
C ASP A 5 -2.92 10.43 -22.46
N LEU A 6 -4.04 10.60 -21.78
CA LEU A 6 -4.16 10.31 -20.37
C LEU A 6 -3.87 8.85 -20.03
N LEU A 7 -4.45 7.92 -20.80
CA LEU A 7 -4.20 6.48 -20.60
C LEU A 7 -2.73 6.11 -20.85
N SER A 8 -2.10 6.74 -21.82
CA SER A 8 -0.67 6.58 -22.11
C SER A 8 0.18 7.06 -20.93
N GLN A 9 -0.13 8.22 -20.35
CA GLN A 9 0.57 8.76 -19.18
C GLN A 9 0.38 7.88 -17.95
N VAL A 10 -0.85 7.44 -17.65
CA VAL A 10 -1.15 6.53 -16.54
C VAL A 10 -0.33 5.24 -16.68
N ARG A 11 -0.24 4.68 -17.89
CA ARG A 11 0.53 3.45 -18.14
C ARG A 11 2.04 3.65 -17.97
N LYS A 12 2.58 4.78 -18.41
CA LYS A 12 4.00 5.11 -18.21
C LYS A 12 4.33 5.23 -16.72
N ILE A 13 3.48 5.91 -15.95
CA ILE A 13 3.64 6.06 -14.50
C ILE A 13 3.54 4.68 -13.84
N GLU A 14 2.57 3.86 -14.19
CA GLU A 14 2.44 2.50 -13.64
C GLU A 14 3.70 1.67 -13.85
N ILE A 15 4.25 1.63 -15.05
CA ILE A 15 5.45 0.84 -15.36
C ILE A 15 6.65 1.34 -14.55
N LYS A 16 6.86 2.66 -14.49
CA LYS A 16 7.97 3.28 -13.77
C LYS A 16 7.88 3.04 -12.26
N THR A 17 6.71 3.28 -11.69
CA THR A 17 6.52 3.25 -10.23
C THR A 17 6.44 1.83 -9.67
N ARG A 18 5.93 0.88 -10.44
CA ARG A 18 5.91 -0.54 -10.05
C ARG A 18 7.31 -1.13 -9.90
N GLY A 19 8.24 -0.75 -10.77
CA GLY A 19 9.65 -1.13 -10.62
C GLY A 19 10.31 -0.51 -9.40
N LEU A 20 10.06 0.78 -9.14
CA LEU A 20 10.57 1.49 -7.96
C LEU A 20 10.02 0.91 -6.65
N SER A 21 8.73 0.62 -6.60
CA SER A 21 8.08 0.02 -5.43
C SER A 21 8.74 -1.31 -5.04
N ASN A 22 9.02 -2.19 -6.01
CA ASN A 22 9.69 -3.45 -5.75
C ASN A 22 11.09 -3.28 -5.13
N ASN A 23 11.81 -2.22 -5.49
CA ASN A 23 13.17 -1.99 -5.01
C ASN A 23 13.23 -1.26 -3.66
N ILE A 24 12.29 -0.35 -3.40
CA ILE A 24 12.30 0.51 -2.21
C ILE A 24 11.66 -0.19 -1.02
N PHE A 25 10.62 -0.99 -1.25
CA PHE A 25 9.80 -1.59 -0.20
C PHE A 25 9.90 -3.13 -0.15
N ALA A 26 10.99 -3.69 -0.64
CA ALA A 26 11.26 -5.12 -0.54
C ALA A 26 11.52 -5.62 0.91
N GLY A 27 11.43 -4.74 1.91
CA GLY A 27 11.52 -5.07 3.31
C GLY A 27 10.13 -5.42 3.87
N GLU A 28 9.86 -6.69 4.01
CA GLU A 28 8.64 -7.17 4.66
C GLU A 28 8.66 -6.82 6.16
N TYR A 29 7.63 -6.07 6.59
CA TYR A 29 7.35 -5.90 8.01
C TYR A 29 6.60 -7.15 8.51
N HIS A 30 7.33 -8.20 8.84
CA HIS A 30 6.75 -9.34 9.53
C HIS A 30 6.78 -9.11 11.03
N SER A 31 5.63 -8.87 11.61
CA SER A 31 5.45 -8.90 13.05
C SER A 31 4.90 -10.28 13.42
N ALA A 32 5.78 -11.16 13.86
CA ALA A 32 5.38 -12.48 14.34
C ALA A 32 4.76 -12.37 15.74
N PHE A 33 3.45 -12.56 15.84
CA PHE A 33 2.74 -12.69 17.11
C PHE A 33 2.24 -14.13 17.27
N LYS A 34 2.39 -14.68 18.47
CA LYS A 34 1.75 -15.95 18.86
C LYS A 34 0.32 -15.65 19.33
N GLY A 35 -0.72 -16.13 18.63
CA GLY A 35 -2.10 -15.89 19.05
C GLY A 35 -3.16 -16.53 18.17
N ARG A 36 -4.40 -16.55 18.65
CA ARG A 36 -5.56 -17.11 17.97
C ARG A 36 -6.14 -16.10 16.96
N GLY A 37 -6.52 -16.57 15.77
CA GLY A 37 -7.17 -15.76 14.73
C GLY A 37 -6.22 -15.19 13.68
N MET A 38 -4.98 -15.66 13.65
CA MET A 38 -3.95 -15.26 12.69
C MET A 38 -3.71 -16.36 11.64
N ALA A 39 -3.14 -16.00 10.49
CA ALA A 39 -2.72 -16.99 9.51
C ALA A 39 -1.57 -17.84 10.06
N PHE A 40 -1.64 -19.16 9.84
CA PHE A 40 -0.58 -20.06 10.23
C PHE A 40 0.69 -19.76 9.42
N SER A 41 1.82 -19.59 10.09
CA SER A 41 3.11 -19.34 9.44
C SER A 41 4.02 -20.58 9.49
N PHE A 42 4.41 -21.00 10.67
CA PHE A 42 5.34 -22.13 10.84
C PHE A 42 5.23 -22.77 12.23
N PHE A 43 5.96 -23.88 12.43
CA PHE A 43 6.08 -24.56 13.73
C PHE A 43 7.43 -24.24 14.36
N LEU A 44 7.41 -23.96 15.66
CA LEU A 44 8.62 -23.87 16.50
C LEU A 44 8.59 -24.95 17.58
N GLU A 45 9.79 -25.43 17.98
CA GLU A 45 9.92 -26.29 19.15
C GLU A 45 9.46 -25.51 20.40
N TYR A 46 8.61 -26.13 21.20
CA TYR A 46 8.07 -25.54 22.43
C TYR A 46 9.21 -25.08 23.36
N GLN A 47 9.11 -23.87 23.86
CA GLN A 47 9.99 -23.33 24.88
C GLN A 47 9.21 -23.01 26.14
N TYR A 48 9.90 -23.06 27.26
CA TYR A 48 9.29 -22.72 28.55
C TYR A 48 8.77 -21.28 28.55
N GLY A 49 7.44 -21.15 28.75
CA GLY A 49 6.74 -19.86 28.66
C GLY A 49 5.82 -19.73 27.47
N ASP A 50 5.89 -20.65 26.50
CA ASP A 50 4.91 -20.69 25.39
C ASP A 50 3.54 -21.20 25.90
N ASP A 51 2.44 -20.75 25.26
CA ASP A 51 1.10 -21.22 25.61
C ASP A 51 0.92 -22.69 25.17
N VAL A 52 0.63 -23.56 26.13
CA VAL A 52 0.38 -24.99 25.88
C VAL A 52 -0.77 -25.24 24.92
N ARG A 53 -1.71 -24.28 24.79
CA ARG A 53 -2.86 -24.35 23.87
C ARG A 53 -2.46 -24.26 22.42
N ASP A 54 -1.31 -23.69 22.13
CA ASP A 54 -0.79 -23.52 20.77
C ASP A 54 0.04 -24.74 20.32
N ILE A 55 0.21 -25.75 21.17
CA ILE A 55 0.89 -27.00 20.81
C ILE A 55 0.09 -27.74 19.75
N ASP A 56 0.74 -28.09 18.64
CA ASP A 56 0.19 -28.99 17.63
C ASP A 56 0.55 -30.43 17.97
N TRP A 57 -0.43 -31.18 18.47
CA TRP A 57 -0.22 -32.57 18.88
C TRP A 57 0.06 -33.53 17.72
N ASN A 58 -0.41 -33.21 16.51
CA ASN A 58 -0.12 -34.04 15.32
C ASN A 58 1.34 -33.94 14.89
N VAL A 59 1.88 -32.69 14.88
CA VAL A 59 3.30 -32.46 14.59
C VAL A 59 4.18 -33.00 15.71
N THR A 60 3.79 -32.75 16.95
CA THR A 60 4.45 -33.27 18.15
C THR A 60 4.56 -34.80 18.11
N ALA A 61 3.51 -35.52 17.72
CA ALA A 61 3.52 -36.97 17.61
C ALA A 61 4.48 -37.49 16.53
N ARG A 62 4.68 -36.71 15.45
CA ARG A 62 5.61 -37.12 14.36
C ARG A 62 7.07 -36.91 14.72
N PHE A 63 7.39 -35.85 15.43
CA PHE A 63 8.78 -35.47 15.72
C PHE A 63 9.25 -35.85 17.12
N GLY A 64 8.35 -36.35 18.00
CA GLY A 64 8.67 -36.76 19.36
C GLY A 64 9.04 -35.65 20.33
N LYS A 65 8.84 -34.40 19.92
CA LYS A 65 9.05 -33.17 20.70
C LYS A 65 7.85 -32.25 20.55
N PRO A 66 7.49 -31.49 21.57
CA PRO A 66 6.37 -30.56 21.47
C PRO A 66 6.67 -29.39 20.52
N TYR A 67 5.78 -29.18 19.56
CA TYR A 67 5.82 -28.06 18.61
C TYR A 67 4.64 -27.13 18.79
N VAL A 68 4.92 -25.84 18.75
CA VAL A 68 3.93 -24.76 18.88
C VAL A 68 3.65 -24.15 17.50
N LYS A 69 2.37 -23.89 17.22
CA LYS A 69 1.97 -23.13 16.05
C LYS A 69 2.33 -21.67 16.23
N VAL A 70 3.07 -21.10 15.29
CA VAL A 70 3.32 -19.68 15.20
C VAL A 70 2.42 -19.10 14.14
N PHE A 71 1.67 -18.07 14.52
CA PHE A 71 0.76 -17.38 13.65
C PHE A 71 1.34 -15.99 13.36
N GLU A 72 1.30 -15.59 12.10
CA GLU A 72 1.60 -14.22 11.69
C GLU A 72 0.30 -13.43 11.66
N GLU A 73 0.31 -12.26 12.30
CA GLU A 73 -0.77 -11.32 12.18
C GLU A 73 -0.63 -10.59 10.84
N GLU A 74 -1.46 -10.95 9.86
CA GLU A 74 -1.63 -10.12 8.68
C GLU A 74 -2.37 -8.83 9.08
N ARG A 75 -1.61 -7.83 9.54
CA ARG A 75 -2.16 -6.50 9.77
C ARG A 75 -2.37 -5.81 8.44
N GLU A 76 -3.62 -5.74 8.03
CA GLU A 76 -4.02 -4.88 6.94
C GLU A 76 -3.98 -3.43 7.40
N LEU A 77 -3.03 -2.65 6.86
CA LEU A 77 -2.95 -1.22 7.10
C LEU A 77 -3.88 -0.47 6.15
N THR A 78 -4.38 0.66 6.62
CA THR A 78 -5.08 1.62 5.79
C THR A 78 -4.20 2.84 5.62
N VAL A 79 -3.68 3.03 4.41
CA VAL A 79 -2.85 4.16 4.04
C VAL A 79 -3.73 5.23 3.39
N ILE A 80 -3.68 6.45 3.91
CA ILE A 80 -4.37 7.59 3.31
C ILE A 80 -3.33 8.63 2.91
N LEU A 81 -3.22 8.89 1.61
CA LEU A 81 -2.37 9.94 1.07
C LEU A 81 -3.11 11.28 1.13
N MET A 82 -2.49 12.28 1.71
CA MET A 82 -2.97 13.66 1.66
C MET A 82 -2.17 14.41 0.60
N VAL A 83 -2.87 14.87 -0.43
CA VAL A 83 -2.26 15.54 -1.58
C VAL A 83 -2.75 16.98 -1.64
N ASP A 84 -1.81 17.92 -1.47
CA ASP A 84 -2.06 19.33 -1.70
C ASP A 84 -2.24 19.57 -3.20
N VAL A 85 -3.42 20.04 -3.58
CA VAL A 85 -3.82 20.35 -4.96
C VAL A 85 -4.00 21.86 -5.19
N SER A 86 -3.43 22.68 -4.31
CA SER A 86 -3.44 24.14 -4.49
C SER A 86 -2.79 24.55 -5.83
N GLY A 87 -3.04 25.76 -6.29
CA GLY A 87 -2.55 26.27 -7.59
C GLY A 87 -1.02 26.17 -7.80
N SER A 88 -0.27 25.87 -6.74
CA SER A 88 1.19 25.64 -6.82
C SER A 88 1.58 24.36 -7.57
N LEU A 89 0.64 23.45 -7.86
CA LEU A 89 0.95 22.19 -8.59
C LEU A 89 1.21 22.41 -10.08
N ASP A 90 0.72 23.51 -10.66
CA ASP A 90 0.88 23.77 -12.08
C ASP A 90 2.23 24.45 -12.43
N PHE A 91 3.03 24.76 -11.43
CA PHE A 91 4.41 25.23 -11.61
C PHE A 91 5.37 24.04 -11.85
N GLY A 92 6.29 24.20 -12.79
CA GLY A 92 7.30 23.19 -13.07
C GLY A 92 8.37 23.69 -14.06
N THR A 93 9.44 22.91 -14.16
CA THR A 93 10.48 23.08 -15.17
C THR A 93 10.04 22.43 -16.49
N ALA A 94 10.71 22.78 -17.60
CA ALA A 94 10.43 22.20 -18.93
C ALA A 94 10.52 20.66 -19.01
N LYS A 95 11.11 20.01 -18.00
CA LYS A 95 11.28 18.54 -17.98
C LYS A 95 10.23 17.78 -17.20
N GLN A 96 9.64 18.37 -16.16
CA GLN A 96 8.64 17.71 -15.31
C GLN A 96 7.81 18.74 -14.55
N THR A 97 6.49 18.60 -14.59
CA THR A 97 5.61 19.41 -13.77
C THR A 97 5.56 18.86 -12.33
N LYS A 98 5.33 19.74 -11.35
CA LYS A 98 5.17 19.34 -9.95
C LYS A 98 4.05 18.31 -9.78
N ARG A 99 2.98 18.46 -10.58
CA ARG A 99 1.86 17.50 -10.62
C ARG A 99 2.31 16.09 -11.04
N GLN A 100 3.15 15.97 -12.06
CA GLN A 100 3.69 14.67 -12.48
C GLN A 100 4.54 14.03 -11.38
N MET A 101 5.39 14.82 -10.72
CA MET A 101 6.22 14.33 -9.63
C MET A 101 5.38 13.82 -8.44
N VAL A 102 4.38 14.60 -8.02
CA VAL A 102 3.45 14.20 -6.95
C VAL A 102 2.70 12.92 -7.34
N THR A 103 2.26 12.82 -8.58
CA THR A 103 1.57 11.63 -9.08
C THR A 103 2.48 10.40 -9.08
N GLU A 104 3.75 10.53 -9.48
CA GLU A 104 4.73 9.44 -9.44
C GLU A 104 5.01 8.97 -8.00
N ILE A 105 5.17 9.89 -7.06
CA ILE A 105 5.36 9.56 -5.64
C ILE A 105 4.13 8.84 -5.09
N ALA A 106 2.96 9.40 -5.30
CA ALA A 106 1.70 8.82 -4.83
C ALA A 106 1.46 7.42 -5.44
N ALA A 107 1.75 7.24 -6.72
CA ALA A 107 1.65 5.94 -7.39
C ALA A 107 2.64 4.92 -6.83
N THR A 108 3.89 5.32 -6.53
CA THR A 108 4.90 4.44 -5.94
C THR A 108 4.45 3.94 -4.56
N LEU A 109 3.96 4.83 -3.70
CA LEU A 109 3.42 4.48 -2.39
C LEU A 109 2.18 3.59 -2.49
N ALA A 110 1.30 3.89 -3.45
CA ALA A 110 0.08 3.11 -3.67
C ALA A 110 0.39 1.67 -4.16
N PHE A 111 1.36 1.50 -5.05
CA PHE A 111 1.79 0.17 -5.48
C PHE A 111 2.49 -0.61 -4.36
N SER A 112 3.26 0.08 -3.49
CA SER A 112 3.83 -0.53 -2.29
C SER A 112 2.74 -1.03 -1.33
N ALA A 113 1.72 -0.22 -1.06
CA ALA A 113 0.60 -0.61 -0.21
C ALA A 113 -0.10 -1.89 -0.72
N ILE A 114 -0.28 -2.03 -2.05
CA ILE A 114 -0.85 -3.26 -2.61
C ILE A 114 0.05 -4.47 -2.42
N GLN A 115 1.37 -4.32 -2.56
CA GLN A 115 2.29 -5.44 -2.34
C GLN A 115 2.21 -5.97 -0.92
N ASN A 116 1.98 -5.08 0.05
CA ASN A 116 1.77 -5.42 1.45
C ASN A 116 0.31 -5.80 1.78
N ASN A 117 -0.55 -5.97 0.77
CA ASN A 117 -1.98 -6.27 0.93
C ASN A 117 -2.77 -5.21 1.71
N ASP A 118 -2.28 -3.96 1.74
CA ASP A 118 -2.88 -2.83 2.43
C ASP A 118 -3.97 -2.14 1.60
N LYS A 119 -4.81 -1.32 2.27
CA LYS A 119 -5.75 -0.42 1.62
C LYS A 119 -5.13 0.94 1.39
N ILE A 120 -5.42 1.56 0.25
CA ILE A 120 -4.98 2.91 -0.08
C ILE A 120 -6.14 3.82 -0.43
N GLY A 121 -6.18 4.98 0.20
CA GLY A 121 -7.10 6.08 -0.09
C GLY A 121 -6.34 7.38 -0.34
N VAL A 122 -7.03 8.39 -0.87
CA VAL A 122 -6.42 9.70 -1.15
C VAL A 122 -7.39 10.81 -0.77
N ILE A 123 -6.86 11.84 -0.14
CA ILE A 123 -7.54 13.10 0.12
C ILE A 123 -6.84 14.19 -0.69
N PHE A 124 -7.58 14.82 -1.59
CA PHE A 124 -7.15 16.05 -2.26
C PHE A 124 -7.60 17.23 -1.43
N PHE A 125 -6.70 18.12 -1.11
CA PHE A 125 -7.02 19.30 -0.33
C PHE A 125 -6.34 20.57 -0.88
N SER A 126 -6.95 21.69 -0.65
CA SER A 126 -6.42 23.03 -0.85
C SER A 126 -6.61 23.83 0.45
N ASP A 127 -7.37 24.89 0.45
CA ASP A 127 -7.91 25.56 1.64
C ASP A 127 -9.00 24.73 2.35
N ARG A 128 -9.50 23.70 1.65
CA ARG A 128 -10.52 22.75 2.10
C ARG A 128 -10.28 21.37 1.49
N VAL A 129 -11.05 20.39 1.95
CA VAL A 129 -11.08 19.08 1.32
C VAL A 129 -11.83 19.19 -0.01
N GLU A 130 -11.11 18.99 -1.10
CA GLU A 130 -11.66 19.08 -2.46
C GLU A 130 -12.27 17.75 -2.91
N LYS A 131 -11.59 16.64 -2.60
CA LYS A 131 -12.03 15.29 -2.97
C LYS A 131 -11.49 14.24 -2.02
N PHE A 132 -12.33 13.26 -1.71
CA PHE A 132 -11.94 12.08 -0.95
C PHE A 132 -12.16 10.81 -1.77
N ILE A 133 -11.10 10.02 -1.95
CA ILE A 133 -11.16 8.69 -2.54
C ILE A 133 -11.01 7.70 -1.41
N PRO A 134 -12.06 6.92 -1.07
CA PRO A 134 -12.04 6.02 0.07
C PRO A 134 -11.03 4.90 -0.13
N PRO A 135 -10.42 4.39 0.97
CA PRO A 135 -9.40 3.37 0.91
C PRO A 135 -9.98 2.04 0.40
N LYS A 136 -9.36 1.52 -0.65
CA LYS A 136 -9.69 0.22 -1.26
C LYS A 136 -8.41 -0.49 -1.68
N LYS A 137 -8.52 -1.79 -1.92
CA LYS A 137 -7.46 -2.63 -2.47
C LYS A 137 -7.57 -2.77 -3.99
N GLY A 138 -6.49 -3.18 -4.59
CA GLY A 138 -6.45 -3.66 -5.94
C GLY A 138 -5.94 -2.66 -6.98
N ARG A 139 -5.32 -3.20 -8.04
CA ARG A 139 -4.70 -2.45 -9.11
C ARG A 139 -5.65 -1.44 -9.79
N LYS A 140 -6.90 -1.81 -9.99
CA LYS A 140 -7.91 -0.92 -10.61
C LYS A 140 -8.12 0.35 -9.79
N HIS A 141 -8.08 0.24 -8.47
CA HIS A 141 -8.22 1.37 -7.57
C HIS A 141 -7.01 2.32 -7.64
N ILE A 142 -5.78 1.79 -7.73
CA ILE A 142 -4.59 2.62 -7.94
C ILE A 142 -4.64 3.37 -9.28
N LEU A 143 -4.99 2.67 -10.35
CA LEU A 143 -5.12 3.32 -11.66
C LEU A 143 -6.17 4.45 -11.65
N HIS A 144 -7.26 4.26 -10.88
CA HIS A 144 -8.23 5.32 -10.64
C HIS A 144 -7.60 6.51 -9.89
N ILE A 145 -6.83 6.25 -8.83
CA ILE A 145 -6.12 7.30 -8.07
C ILE A 145 -5.16 8.08 -8.99
N ILE A 146 -4.34 7.38 -9.78
CA ILE A 146 -3.38 8.00 -10.71
C ILE A 146 -4.12 8.88 -11.73
N ARG A 147 -5.20 8.37 -12.29
CA ARG A 147 -6.04 9.13 -13.24
C ARG A 147 -6.61 10.40 -12.61
N GLU A 148 -7.09 10.31 -11.39
CA GLU A 148 -7.62 11.46 -10.67
C GLU A 148 -6.53 12.50 -10.37
N LEU A 149 -5.33 12.07 -9.95
CA LEU A 149 -4.18 12.95 -9.69
C LEU A 149 -3.75 13.72 -10.95
N LEU A 150 -3.77 13.08 -12.11
CA LEU A 150 -3.42 13.72 -13.37
C LEU A 150 -4.45 14.73 -13.87
N ASN A 151 -5.74 14.44 -13.63
CA ASN A 151 -6.86 15.23 -14.19
C ASN A 151 -7.49 16.18 -13.21
N PHE A 152 -7.11 16.13 -11.93
CA PHE A 152 -7.78 16.95 -10.92
C PHE A 152 -7.59 18.44 -11.18
N THR A 153 -8.69 19.16 -11.22
CA THR A 153 -8.69 20.63 -11.29
C THR A 153 -9.29 21.14 -9.98
N PRO A 154 -8.54 21.90 -9.16
CA PRO A 154 -9.06 22.43 -7.91
C PRO A 154 -10.18 23.43 -8.17
N THR A 155 -11.16 23.43 -7.30
CA THR A 155 -12.30 24.38 -7.37
C THR A 155 -11.88 25.77 -6.90
N SER A 156 -10.85 25.85 -6.06
CA SER A 156 -10.26 27.08 -5.57
C SER A 156 -8.89 27.31 -6.21
N GLN A 157 -8.71 28.47 -6.83
CA GLN A 157 -7.43 28.91 -7.43
C GLN A 157 -6.59 29.77 -6.46
N LYS A 158 -6.81 29.65 -5.15
CA LYS A 158 -5.99 30.36 -4.16
C LYS A 158 -4.84 29.54 -3.67
#